data_ace12f14e5a6ec3bef1768fc338e3d44
#
_entry.id   ace12f14e5a6ec3bef1768fc338e3d44
#
_cell.length_a   1.000
_cell.length_b   1.000
_cell.length_c   1.000
_cell.angle_alpha   90.00
_cell.angle_beta   90.00
_cell.angle_gamma   90.00
#
_symmetry.space_group_name_H-M   'P 1'
#
loop_
_entity.id
_entity.type
_entity.pdbx_description
1 polymer ?
#
loop_
_entity_poly.entity_id
_entity_poly.type
_entity_poly.pdbx_seq_one_letter_code
_entity_poly.pdbx_strand_id
1 'polypeptide(L)'
;LNSPEQVSQVIFSRKVIDKKVWVDLFDYTNNMAEFKAAITSNSTLIRKTTAFSCPTCNGIGSRYKKKKDGSDFKKASKCPDCLSRGYQLRQTNKLAGLGFNPLNKTWVSANGFSTGKSILDMLIATAKTKRMTVAIQFLEDVKRLSAVSTYLSSFVDGISNYTKEDGFLHVGLTQHITSTGRFSGRNPNMQNMPRGGTFPVKRVFVSRWQGGKILEADFAQLEFRVAAYLSQDKTAMQEIATGFDVHSYTAKVISDAGQPTTRQVAKGHTFAPLFGASGFGRSRAEASYYRHFNQKYDGIAKWHKKLGNEAIRQGKITTP
;
A
#
# COMPACT_ATOMS: atom_id res chain seq x y z
N LEU A 1 -11.45 -0.46 13.00
CA LEU A 1 -11.26 -0.64 11.54
C LEU A 1 -10.50 -1.94 11.29
N ASN A 2 -11.23 -3.05 11.22
CA ASN A 2 -10.62 -4.39 11.20
C ASN A 2 -10.53 -4.98 9.77
N SER A 3 -11.00 -4.26 8.75
CA SER A 3 -10.91 -4.73 7.37
C SER A 3 -10.40 -3.63 6.42
N PRO A 4 -9.67 -4.02 5.34
CA PRO A 4 -9.26 -3.08 4.30
C PRO A 4 -10.43 -2.33 3.67
N GLU A 5 -11.61 -2.95 3.56
CA GLU A 5 -12.82 -2.31 3.05
C GLU A 5 -13.29 -1.17 3.96
N GLN A 6 -13.31 -1.36 5.28
CA GLN A 6 -13.68 -0.32 6.23
C GLN A 6 -12.69 0.85 6.20
N VAL A 7 -11.39 0.56 6.15
CA VAL A 7 -10.34 1.58 6.02
C VAL A 7 -10.52 2.36 4.71
N SER A 8 -10.78 1.67 3.60
CA SER A 8 -11.06 2.28 2.31
C SER A 8 -12.28 3.21 2.36
N GLN A 9 -13.38 2.77 2.99
CA GLN A 9 -14.59 3.59 3.12
C GLN A 9 -14.33 4.87 3.92
N VAL A 10 -13.56 4.80 5.00
CA VAL A 10 -13.21 5.98 5.81
C VAL A 10 -12.31 6.93 5.03
N ILE A 11 -11.27 6.43 4.37
CA ILE A 11 -10.33 7.26 3.62
C ILE A 11 -11.02 7.96 2.45
N PHE A 12 -11.76 7.21 1.65
CA PHE A 12 -12.37 7.72 0.42
C PHE A 12 -13.82 8.18 0.60
N SER A 13 -14.42 7.97 1.78
CA SER A 13 -15.81 8.32 2.10
C SER A 13 -16.83 7.77 1.11
N ARG A 14 -16.55 6.62 0.53
CA ARG A 14 -17.37 5.98 -0.50
C ARG A 14 -17.49 4.48 -0.26
N LYS A 15 -18.67 3.94 -0.56
CA LYS A 15 -18.95 2.50 -0.62
C LYS A 15 -19.09 2.10 -2.10
N VAL A 16 -18.42 1.06 -2.51
CA VAL A 16 -18.56 0.47 -3.85
C VAL A 16 -19.94 -0.19 -3.95
N ILE A 17 -20.68 0.09 -5.04
CA ILE A 17 -22.02 -0.45 -5.28
C ILE A 17 -21.91 -1.90 -5.75
N ASP A 18 -21.14 -2.14 -6.78
CA ASP A 18 -20.90 -3.45 -7.35
C ASP A 18 -19.41 -3.67 -7.59
N LYS A 19 -18.82 -4.62 -6.82
CA LYS A 19 -17.39 -4.90 -6.87
C LYS A 19 -16.97 -5.54 -8.20
N LYS A 20 -17.82 -6.33 -8.82
CA LYS A 20 -17.50 -7.02 -10.07
C LYS A 20 -17.47 -6.05 -11.23
N VAL A 21 -18.53 -5.28 -11.40
CA VAL A 21 -18.60 -4.22 -12.43
C VAL A 21 -17.48 -3.21 -12.25
N TRP A 22 -17.10 -2.94 -11.03
CA TRP A 22 -16.07 -1.98 -10.70
C TRP A 22 -14.68 -2.37 -11.18
N VAL A 23 -14.30 -3.64 -11.09
CA VAL A 23 -13.03 -4.14 -11.62
C VAL A 23 -13.03 -4.08 -13.15
N ASP A 24 -14.13 -4.47 -13.78
CA ASP A 24 -14.24 -4.52 -15.24
C ASP A 24 -14.21 -3.12 -15.90
N LEU A 25 -14.74 -2.09 -15.23
CA LEU A 25 -14.73 -0.70 -15.74
C LEU A 25 -13.32 -0.11 -15.96
N PHE A 26 -12.33 -0.59 -15.24
CA PHE A 26 -10.96 -0.02 -15.30
C PHE A 26 -10.14 -0.46 -16.50
N ASP A 27 -10.46 -1.60 -17.07
CA ASP A 27 -9.74 -2.08 -18.25
C ASP A 27 -10.14 -1.32 -19.53
N TYR A 28 -11.24 -0.56 -19.48
CA TYR A 28 -11.79 0.18 -20.63
C TYR A 28 -11.50 1.69 -20.62
N THR A 29 -11.08 2.28 -19.49
CA THR A 29 -10.90 3.74 -19.42
C THR A 29 -9.46 4.14 -19.70
N ASN A 30 -9.25 4.79 -20.85
CA ASN A 30 -7.93 5.25 -21.30
C ASN A 30 -7.53 6.63 -20.77
N ASN A 31 -8.44 7.36 -20.13
CA ASN A 31 -8.16 8.67 -19.58
C ASN A 31 -8.64 8.86 -18.15
N MET A 32 -8.01 9.78 -17.42
CA MET A 32 -8.25 10.01 -16.00
C MET A 32 -9.64 10.62 -15.72
N ALA A 33 -10.23 11.35 -16.63
CA ALA A 33 -11.55 11.96 -16.47
C ALA A 33 -12.64 10.90 -16.55
N GLU A 34 -12.56 10.00 -17.52
CA GLU A 34 -13.46 8.85 -17.67
C GLU A 34 -13.34 7.90 -16.49
N PHE A 35 -12.12 7.64 -16.03
CA PHE A 35 -11.86 6.87 -14.83
C PHE A 35 -12.56 7.45 -13.58
N LYS A 36 -12.43 8.75 -13.34
CA LYS A 36 -13.10 9.43 -12.24
C LYS A 36 -14.62 9.38 -12.35
N ALA A 37 -15.16 9.57 -13.55
CA ALA A 37 -16.58 9.47 -13.82
C ALA A 37 -17.13 8.05 -13.56
N ALA A 38 -16.43 7.02 -14.03
CA ALA A 38 -16.76 5.62 -13.81
C ALA A 38 -16.74 5.24 -12.32
N ILE A 39 -15.74 5.68 -11.55
CA ILE A 39 -15.70 5.48 -10.11
C ILE A 39 -16.89 6.16 -9.44
N THR A 40 -17.20 7.40 -9.83
CA THR A 40 -18.29 8.17 -9.22
C THR A 40 -19.65 7.51 -9.50
N SER A 41 -19.88 6.98 -10.67
CA SER A 41 -21.12 6.29 -11.03
C SER A 41 -21.29 4.93 -10.34
N ASN A 42 -20.19 4.19 -10.11
CA ASN A 42 -20.20 2.88 -9.45
C ASN A 42 -19.93 2.92 -7.94
N SER A 43 -19.94 4.09 -7.34
CA SER A 43 -19.79 4.26 -5.91
C SER A 43 -20.80 5.23 -5.33
N THR A 44 -21.20 5.01 -4.09
CA THR A 44 -22.08 5.92 -3.37
C THR A 44 -21.37 6.57 -2.19
N LEU A 45 -21.65 7.84 -1.95
CA LEU A 45 -21.16 8.55 -0.78
C LEU A 45 -21.75 7.94 0.49
N ILE A 46 -20.94 7.82 1.52
CA ILE A 46 -21.41 7.43 2.85
C ILE A 46 -22.19 8.60 3.42
N ARG A 47 -23.45 8.37 3.76
CA ARG A 47 -24.32 9.34 4.38
C ARG A 47 -24.39 9.11 5.87
N LYS A 48 -24.34 10.20 6.63
CA LYS A 48 -24.53 10.15 8.08
C LYS A 48 -26.01 10.41 8.40
N THR A 49 -26.61 9.50 9.13
CA THR A 49 -27.94 9.71 9.72
C THR A 49 -27.77 10.49 11.03
N THR A 50 -28.40 11.64 11.12
CA THR A 50 -28.35 12.48 12.31
C THR A 50 -29.78 12.66 12.85
N ALA A 51 -29.92 12.55 14.15
CA ALA A 51 -31.18 12.84 14.83
C ALA A 51 -31.30 14.34 15.10
N PHE A 52 -32.42 14.91 14.73
CA PHE A 52 -32.79 16.32 14.99
C PHE A 52 -34.05 16.35 15.83
N SER A 53 -34.16 17.29 16.79
CA SER A 53 -35.41 17.54 17.51
C SER A 53 -36.56 17.70 16.54
N CYS A 54 -37.68 17.05 16.82
CA CYS A 54 -38.85 17.16 15.98
C CYS A 54 -39.41 18.60 16.09
N PRO A 55 -39.48 19.35 14.99
CA PRO A 55 -39.93 20.74 15.03
C PRO A 55 -41.40 20.87 15.42
N THR A 56 -42.20 19.86 15.14
CA THR A 56 -43.66 19.89 15.42
C THR A 56 -43.99 19.73 16.89
N CYS A 57 -43.17 19.05 17.67
CA CYS A 57 -43.38 18.87 19.11
C CYS A 57 -42.19 19.39 19.95
N ASN A 58 -41.25 20.09 19.34
CA ASN A 58 -40.05 20.63 19.98
C ASN A 58 -39.29 19.59 20.83
N GLY A 59 -39.23 18.34 20.33
CA GLY A 59 -38.53 17.27 21.03
C GLY A 59 -39.33 16.49 22.06
N ILE A 60 -40.56 16.91 22.40
CA ILE A 60 -41.37 16.32 23.47
C ILE A 60 -41.99 14.96 23.08
N GLY A 61 -42.19 14.69 21.80
CA GLY A 61 -42.82 13.45 21.30
C GLY A 61 -44.35 13.45 21.34
N SER A 62 -44.96 14.45 21.98
CA SER A 62 -46.40 14.62 22.08
C SER A 62 -46.81 16.11 21.88
N ARG A 63 -48.05 16.32 21.56
CA ARG A 63 -48.64 17.69 21.47
C ARG A 63 -50.10 17.66 21.90
N TYR A 64 -50.57 18.81 22.38
CA TYR A 64 -51.98 19.03 22.65
C TYR A 64 -52.71 19.42 21.35
N LYS A 65 -53.82 18.79 21.06
CA LYS A 65 -54.71 19.25 19.98
C LYS A 65 -55.51 20.46 20.47
N LYS A 66 -55.77 21.40 19.56
CA LYS A 66 -56.60 22.54 19.85
C LYS A 66 -58.06 22.23 19.62
N LYS A 67 -58.94 22.71 20.50
CA LYS A 67 -60.40 22.71 20.33
C LYS A 67 -60.80 23.81 19.36
N LYS A 68 -62.13 23.82 18.98
CA LYS A 68 -62.69 24.85 18.11
C LYS A 68 -62.61 26.28 18.72
N ASP A 69 -62.59 26.36 20.04
CA ASP A 69 -62.46 27.62 20.80
C ASP A 69 -61.00 28.07 20.97
N GLY A 70 -60.03 27.39 20.40
CA GLY A 70 -58.60 27.69 20.50
C GLY A 70 -57.90 27.14 21.73
N SER A 71 -58.63 26.62 22.74
CA SER A 71 -58.04 26.00 23.92
C SER A 71 -57.48 24.62 23.63
N ASP A 72 -56.53 24.19 24.46
CA ASP A 72 -55.93 22.86 24.32
C ASP A 72 -56.82 21.75 24.93
N PHE A 73 -56.80 20.55 24.31
CA PHE A 73 -57.38 19.37 24.95
C PHE A 73 -56.57 19.01 26.21
N LYS A 74 -57.27 18.56 27.26
CA LYS A 74 -56.61 18.12 28.52
C LYS A 74 -55.62 16.94 28.34
N LYS A 75 -55.77 16.16 27.29
CA LYS A 75 -54.92 14.99 27.03
C LYS A 75 -54.02 15.24 25.81
N ALA A 76 -52.73 15.07 26.01
CA ALA A 76 -51.79 15.12 24.93
C ALA A 76 -51.91 13.91 23.97
N SER A 77 -51.76 14.16 22.70
CA SER A 77 -51.74 13.13 21.64
C SER A 77 -50.33 12.92 21.12
N LYS A 78 -50.05 11.72 20.61
CA LYS A 78 -48.78 11.43 19.98
C LYS A 78 -48.49 12.41 18.85
N CYS A 79 -47.25 12.88 18.78
CA CYS A 79 -46.84 13.72 17.66
C CYS A 79 -46.88 12.89 16.36
N PRO A 80 -47.59 13.31 15.30
CA PRO A 80 -47.69 12.52 14.08
C PRO A 80 -46.38 12.44 13.30
N ASP A 81 -45.53 13.46 13.38
CA ASP A 81 -44.34 13.57 12.57
C ASP A 81 -43.15 12.77 13.10
N CYS A 82 -43.04 12.58 14.42
CA CYS A 82 -41.97 11.78 15.03
C CYS A 82 -42.48 10.50 15.68
N LEU A 83 -43.78 10.22 15.61
CA LEU A 83 -44.43 9.05 16.20
C LEU A 83 -44.05 8.82 17.68
N SER A 84 -44.07 9.89 18.46
CA SER A 84 -43.68 9.93 19.88
C SER A 84 -42.20 9.87 20.20
N ARG A 85 -41.31 9.80 19.19
CA ARG A 85 -39.85 9.70 19.43
C ARG A 85 -39.23 11.03 19.93
N GLY A 86 -39.86 12.16 19.73
CA GLY A 86 -39.29 13.47 20.01
C GLY A 86 -38.25 13.97 18.99
N TYR A 87 -37.76 13.08 18.13
CA TYR A 87 -36.76 13.40 17.11
C TYR A 87 -37.12 12.79 15.75
N GLN A 88 -36.55 13.37 14.71
CA GLN A 88 -36.60 12.87 13.34
C GLN A 88 -35.20 12.50 12.88
N LEU A 89 -35.07 11.39 12.14
CA LEU A 89 -33.82 10.97 11.51
C LEU A 89 -33.72 11.60 10.13
N ARG A 90 -32.68 12.39 9.90
CA ARG A 90 -32.38 12.96 8.59
C ARG A 90 -31.04 12.42 8.10
N GLN A 91 -31.00 12.02 6.86
CA GLN A 91 -29.75 11.70 6.19
C GLN A 91 -29.12 13.02 5.72
N THR A 92 -27.93 13.29 6.21
CA THR A 92 -27.14 14.45 5.77
C THR A 92 -26.15 13.98 4.71
N ASN A 93 -25.98 14.76 3.64
CA ASN A 93 -25.00 14.48 2.58
C ASN A 93 -23.55 14.76 3.02
N LYS A 94 -23.27 14.80 4.31
CA LYS A 94 -21.89 14.95 4.80
C LYS A 94 -21.13 13.66 4.57
N LEU A 95 -19.99 13.78 3.94
CA LEU A 95 -19.02 12.71 3.83
C LEU A 95 -18.64 12.22 5.23
N ALA A 96 -18.84 10.93 5.49
CA ALA A 96 -18.40 10.31 6.73
C ALA A 96 -16.98 9.79 6.54
N GLY A 97 -15.99 10.60 6.76
CA GLY A 97 -14.57 10.21 6.63
C GLY A 97 -13.72 11.34 6.02
N LEU A 98 -12.54 10.96 5.53
CA LEU A 98 -11.51 11.91 5.09
C LEU A 98 -11.79 12.52 3.70
N GLY A 99 -12.59 11.86 2.86
CA GLY A 99 -13.02 12.39 1.56
C GLY A 99 -11.95 12.44 0.48
N PHE A 100 -10.87 11.67 0.58
CA PHE A 100 -9.91 11.56 -0.49
C PHE A 100 -10.54 10.97 -1.76
N ASN A 101 -10.06 11.41 -2.91
CA ASN A 101 -10.42 10.82 -4.20
C ASN A 101 -9.33 9.85 -4.66
N PRO A 102 -9.69 8.66 -5.17
CA PRO A 102 -8.71 7.78 -5.82
C PRO A 102 -8.22 8.46 -7.11
N LEU A 103 -6.91 8.45 -7.33
CA LEU A 103 -6.27 9.18 -8.43
C LEU A 103 -5.76 8.27 -9.53
N ASN A 104 -5.67 6.96 -9.29
CA ASN A 104 -5.05 6.02 -10.22
C ASN A 104 -5.83 4.70 -10.23
N LYS A 105 -5.93 4.05 -11.41
CA LYS A 105 -6.56 2.74 -11.55
C LYS A 105 -5.89 1.65 -10.70
N THR A 106 -4.59 1.78 -10.42
CA THR A 106 -3.86 0.85 -9.56
C THR A 106 -4.32 0.88 -8.09
N TRP A 107 -5.10 1.89 -7.69
CA TRP A 107 -5.68 1.96 -6.34
C TRP A 107 -6.92 1.11 -6.17
N VAL A 108 -7.40 0.55 -7.26
CA VAL A 108 -8.58 -0.32 -7.26
C VAL A 108 -8.23 -1.70 -6.75
N SER A 109 -9.05 -2.25 -5.88
CA SER A 109 -8.97 -3.62 -5.40
C SER A 109 -10.36 -4.26 -5.34
N ALA A 110 -10.39 -5.59 -5.25
CA ALA A 110 -11.65 -6.34 -5.11
C ALA A 110 -12.47 -5.96 -3.84
N ASN A 111 -11.82 -5.37 -2.85
CA ASN A 111 -12.42 -5.00 -1.56
C ASN A 111 -12.65 -3.49 -1.39
N GLY A 112 -12.63 -2.73 -2.46
CA GLY A 112 -12.71 -1.28 -2.43
C GLY A 112 -11.44 -0.63 -3.00
N PHE A 113 -11.15 0.61 -2.63
CA PHE A 113 -9.89 1.24 -3.00
C PHE A 113 -8.76 0.69 -2.14
N SER A 114 -7.63 0.43 -2.76
CA SER A 114 -6.45 -0.09 -2.05
C SER A 114 -5.97 0.91 -0.98
N THR A 115 -5.62 0.36 0.16
CA THR A 115 -5.06 1.08 1.32
C THR A 115 -3.65 0.57 1.64
N GLY A 116 -2.96 0.05 0.63
CA GLY A 116 -1.59 -0.44 0.79
C GLY A 116 -0.60 0.68 1.17
N LYS A 117 0.55 0.29 1.71
CA LYS A 117 1.57 1.21 2.26
C LYS A 117 1.93 2.35 1.30
N SER A 118 2.16 2.05 0.02
CA SER A 118 2.54 3.06 -0.98
C SER A 118 1.43 4.10 -1.21
N ILE A 119 0.17 3.67 -1.16
CA ILE A 119 -0.98 4.57 -1.30
C ILE A 119 -1.13 5.43 -0.05
N LEU A 120 -1.00 4.85 1.14
CA LEU A 120 -1.02 5.62 2.39
C LEU A 120 0.09 6.68 2.39
N ASP A 121 1.30 6.35 1.92
CA ASP A 121 2.41 7.30 1.82
C ASP A 121 2.09 8.45 0.86
N MET A 122 1.47 8.19 -0.30
CA MET A 122 1.01 9.24 -1.23
C MET A 122 -0.10 10.10 -0.64
N LEU A 123 -1.05 9.49 0.08
CA LEU A 123 -2.13 10.23 0.75
C LEU A 123 -1.60 11.10 1.88
N ILE A 124 -0.64 10.62 2.67
CA ILE A 124 0.04 11.41 3.71
C ILE A 124 0.76 12.61 3.09
N ALA A 125 1.49 12.41 2.00
CA ALA A 125 2.14 13.51 1.28
C ALA A 125 1.12 14.55 0.79
N THR A 126 0.00 14.09 0.21
CA THR A 126 -1.10 14.97 -0.22
C THR A 126 -1.75 15.71 0.95
N ALA A 127 -1.96 15.02 2.07
CA ALA A 127 -2.52 15.63 3.29
C ALA A 127 -1.60 16.69 3.89
N LYS A 128 -0.27 16.46 3.87
CA LYS A 128 0.74 17.43 4.31
C LYS A 128 0.70 18.69 3.44
N THR A 129 0.65 18.55 2.13
CA THR A 129 0.54 19.69 1.21
C THR A 129 -0.74 20.51 1.46
N LYS A 130 -1.85 19.84 1.79
CA LYS A 130 -3.13 20.49 2.09
C LYS A 130 -3.31 20.88 3.56
N ARG A 131 -2.32 20.67 4.42
CA ARG A 131 -2.34 20.96 5.86
C ARG A 131 -3.50 20.29 6.61
N MET A 132 -3.84 19.05 6.23
CA MET A 132 -4.94 18.27 6.82
C MET A 132 -4.45 17.47 8.03
N THR A 133 -4.24 18.13 9.17
CA THR A 133 -3.60 17.53 10.36
C THR A 133 -4.28 16.24 10.86
N VAL A 134 -5.61 16.25 10.98
CA VAL A 134 -6.38 15.06 11.40
C VAL A 134 -6.23 13.90 10.42
N ALA A 135 -6.20 14.18 9.12
CA ALA A 135 -6.01 13.15 8.10
C ALA A 135 -4.60 12.57 8.15
N ILE A 136 -3.58 13.39 8.37
CA ILE A 136 -2.19 12.95 8.53
C ILE A 136 -2.10 11.97 9.69
N GLN A 137 -2.56 12.37 10.88
CA GLN A 137 -2.53 11.53 12.07
C GLN A 137 -3.25 10.20 11.84
N PHE A 138 -4.46 10.22 11.31
CA PHE A 138 -5.23 9.01 11.01
C PHE A 138 -4.49 8.06 10.06
N LEU A 139 -3.92 8.58 8.96
CA LEU A 139 -3.22 7.76 7.97
C LEU A 139 -1.93 7.17 8.53
N GLU A 140 -1.20 7.93 9.35
CA GLU A 140 0.00 7.44 10.05
C GLU A 140 -0.35 6.36 11.08
N ASP A 141 -1.45 6.52 11.83
CA ASP A 141 -1.94 5.52 12.79
C ASP A 141 -2.40 4.23 12.10
N VAL A 142 -3.13 4.33 10.99
CA VAL A 142 -3.51 3.15 10.17
C VAL A 142 -2.28 2.40 9.68
N LYS A 143 -1.27 3.13 9.20
CA LYS A 143 -0.01 2.53 8.75
C LYS A 143 0.75 1.84 9.89
N ARG A 144 0.80 2.47 11.07
CA ARG A 144 1.42 1.92 12.27
C ARG A 144 0.66 0.68 12.77
N LEU A 145 -0.67 0.75 12.83
CA LEU A 145 -1.51 -0.38 13.22
C LEU A 145 -1.31 -1.58 12.29
N SER A 146 -1.28 -1.36 10.99
CA SER A 146 -1.02 -2.43 10.01
C SER A 146 0.35 -3.07 10.22
N ALA A 147 1.39 -2.28 10.48
CA ALA A 147 2.72 -2.79 10.78
C ALA A 147 2.72 -3.63 12.06
N VAL A 148 2.17 -3.11 13.16
CA VAL A 148 2.10 -3.83 14.44
C VAL A 148 1.30 -5.12 14.30
N SER A 149 0.15 -5.09 13.63
CA SER A 149 -0.67 -6.29 13.41
C SER A 149 0.08 -7.37 12.63
N THR A 150 0.86 -6.97 11.61
CA THR A 150 1.70 -7.90 10.85
C THR A 150 2.80 -8.50 11.74
N TYR A 151 3.43 -7.68 12.58
CA TYR A 151 4.45 -8.19 13.51
C TYR A 151 3.87 -9.18 14.53
N LEU A 152 2.73 -8.86 15.13
CA LEU A 152 2.07 -9.76 16.09
C LEU A 152 1.68 -11.09 15.42
N SER A 153 0.92 -11.03 14.33
CA SER A 153 0.39 -12.25 13.71
C SER A 153 1.45 -13.11 13.04
N SER A 154 2.45 -12.49 12.36
CA SER A 154 3.44 -13.25 11.60
C SER A 154 4.64 -13.67 12.44
N PHE A 155 5.06 -12.85 13.38
CA PHE A 155 6.33 -13.08 14.09
C PHE A 155 6.16 -13.44 15.56
N VAL A 156 5.17 -12.90 16.28
CA VAL A 156 4.92 -13.31 17.67
C VAL A 156 4.12 -14.60 17.67
N ASP A 157 2.89 -14.54 17.18
CA ASP A 157 2.00 -15.70 17.18
C ASP A 157 2.50 -16.79 16.22
N GLY A 158 2.95 -16.40 15.03
CA GLY A 158 3.46 -17.31 14.01
C GLY A 158 4.68 -18.10 14.49
N ILE A 159 5.68 -17.45 15.09
CA ILE A 159 6.86 -18.15 15.62
C ILE A 159 6.44 -19.07 16.78
N SER A 160 5.65 -18.55 17.73
CA SER A 160 5.18 -19.33 18.87
C SER A 160 4.40 -20.58 18.44
N ASN A 161 3.49 -20.44 17.46
CA ASN A 161 2.66 -21.55 16.99
C ASN A 161 3.45 -22.62 16.23
N TYR A 162 4.61 -22.27 15.66
CA TYR A 162 5.45 -23.20 14.89
C TYR A 162 6.66 -23.73 15.69
N THR A 163 6.91 -23.20 16.88
CA THR A 163 7.92 -23.74 17.78
C THR A 163 7.43 -25.10 18.31
N LYS A 164 8.24 -26.13 18.17
CA LYS A 164 7.92 -27.49 18.60
C LYS A 164 8.24 -27.69 20.09
N GLU A 165 7.79 -28.83 20.64
CA GLU A 165 8.06 -29.21 22.03
C GLU A 165 9.55 -29.29 22.36
N ASP A 166 10.38 -29.60 21.36
CA ASP A 166 11.84 -29.61 21.45
C ASP A 166 12.47 -28.19 21.55
N GLY A 167 11.65 -27.14 21.49
CA GLY A 167 12.08 -25.73 21.49
C GLY A 167 12.67 -25.25 20.16
N PHE A 168 12.61 -26.06 19.09
CA PHE A 168 13.13 -25.71 17.77
C PHE A 168 12.04 -25.23 16.82
N LEU A 169 12.47 -24.40 15.88
CA LEU A 169 11.67 -23.94 14.77
C LEU A 169 12.12 -24.66 13.49
N HIS A 170 11.22 -25.47 12.93
CA HIS A 170 11.49 -26.25 11.71
C HIS A 170 10.83 -25.58 10.51
N VAL A 171 11.64 -24.98 9.63
CA VAL A 171 11.18 -24.23 8.46
C VAL A 171 11.02 -25.15 7.26
N GLY A 172 9.84 -25.13 6.63
CA GLY A 172 9.63 -25.81 5.36
C GLY A 172 10.10 -24.94 4.19
N LEU A 173 11.01 -25.46 3.37
CA LEU A 173 11.45 -24.82 2.14
C LEU A 173 11.00 -25.64 0.92
N THR A 174 10.39 -24.98 -0.06
CA THR A 174 9.94 -25.61 -1.32
C THR A 174 10.62 -24.95 -2.51
N GLN A 175 11.06 -25.75 -3.50
CA GLN A 175 11.81 -25.27 -4.68
C GLN A 175 10.93 -25.00 -5.89
N HIS A 176 9.73 -25.59 -5.96
CA HIS A 176 8.88 -25.61 -7.15
C HIS A 176 7.71 -24.60 -7.13
N ILE A 177 7.60 -23.78 -6.10
CA ILE A 177 6.46 -22.85 -5.92
C ILE A 177 6.66 -21.56 -6.72
N THR A 178 7.88 -21.04 -6.76
CA THR A 178 8.17 -19.77 -7.42
C THR A 178 8.50 -19.95 -8.89
N SER A 179 7.97 -19.09 -9.76
CA SER A 179 8.30 -19.10 -11.19
C SER A 179 9.77 -18.76 -11.49
N THR A 180 10.47 -18.19 -10.51
CA THR A 180 11.88 -17.76 -10.63
C THR A 180 12.88 -18.81 -10.12
N GLY A 181 12.43 -19.96 -9.65
CA GLY A 181 13.30 -20.99 -9.06
C GLY A 181 13.84 -20.65 -7.65
N ARG A 182 13.39 -19.55 -7.03
CA ARG A 182 13.75 -19.25 -5.64
C ARG A 182 13.05 -20.19 -4.68
N PHE A 183 13.66 -20.48 -3.52
CA PHE A 183 12.97 -21.16 -2.44
C PHE A 183 11.77 -20.36 -1.94
N SER A 184 10.69 -21.05 -1.60
CA SER A 184 9.56 -20.49 -0.90
C SER A 184 9.49 -21.08 0.51
N GLY A 185 9.59 -20.21 1.52
CA GLY A 185 9.50 -20.60 2.94
C GLY A 185 8.05 -20.71 3.40
N ARG A 186 7.77 -21.72 4.25
CA ARG A 186 6.46 -21.90 4.87
C ARG A 186 6.58 -22.52 6.26
N ASN A 187 5.58 -22.25 7.10
CA ASN A 187 5.33 -22.89 8.40
C ASN A 187 6.53 -22.86 9.38
N PRO A 188 7.06 -21.68 9.72
CA PRO A 188 6.76 -20.32 9.28
C PRO A 188 7.62 -19.89 8.07
N ASN A 189 7.22 -18.78 7.39
CA ASN A 189 8.06 -18.21 6.34
C ASN A 189 9.16 -17.32 6.93
N MET A 190 10.34 -17.92 7.13
CA MET A 190 11.51 -17.22 7.68
C MET A 190 12.23 -16.30 6.68
N GLN A 191 11.90 -16.39 5.38
CA GLN A 191 12.51 -15.52 4.35
C GLN A 191 12.00 -14.07 4.45
N ASN A 192 10.85 -13.85 5.09
CA ASN A 192 10.23 -12.54 5.28
C ASN A 192 10.59 -11.87 6.61
N MET A 193 11.63 -12.34 7.30
CA MET A 193 12.05 -11.76 8.57
C MET A 193 12.42 -10.28 8.41
N PRO A 194 11.90 -9.40 9.27
CA PRO A 194 12.16 -7.96 9.17
C PRO A 194 13.63 -7.66 9.39
N ARG A 195 14.16 -6.77 8.55
CA ARG A 195 15.55 -6.29 8.67
C ARG A 195 15.60 -5.20 9.72
N GLY A 196 16.01 -5.52 10.94
CA GLY A 196 16.29 -4.54 11.98
C GLY A 196 15.18 -3.50 12.20
N GLY A 197 15.39 -2.55 13.10
CA GLY A 197 14.47 -1.45 13.32
C GLY A 197 13.63 -1.59 14.58
N THR A 198 12.37 -1.14 14.54
CA THR A 198 11.51 -0.98 15.73
C THR A 198 11.29 -2.28 16.51
N PHE A 199 11.28 -3.42 15.82
CA PHE A 199 11.04 -4.73 16.44
C PHE A 199 12.16 -5.72 16.09
N PRO A 200 13.07 -6.03 17.03
CA PRO A 200 14.25 -6.87 16.78
C PRO A 200 13.91 -8.38 16.79
N VAL A 201 12.98 -8.82 15.93
CA VAL A 201 12.47 -10.21 15.90
C VAL A 201 13.58 -11.24 15.74
N LYS A 202 14.62 -10.93 14.96
CA LYS A 202 15.75 -11.86 14.76
C LYS A 202 16.50 -12.24 16.05
N ARG A 203 16.38 -11.44 17.12
CA ARG A 203 17.06 -11.73 18.40
C ARG A 203 16.47 -12.89 19.19
N VAL A 204 15.25 -13.35 18.84
CA VAL A 204 14.65 -14.52 19.51
C VAL A 204 15.28 -15.83 19.06
N PHE A 205 15.99 -15.82 17.91
CA PHE A 205 16.66 -16.99 17.39
C PHE A 205 18.07 -17.09 17.99
N VAL A 206 18.34 -18.22 18.58
CA VAL A 206 19.63 -18.52 19.22
C VAL A 206 20.19 -19.82 18.66
N SER A 207 21.49 -20.01 18.81
CA SER A 207 22.12 -21.28 18.45
C SER A 207 21.59 -22.41 19.36
N ARG A 208 21.39 -23.59 18.76
CA ARG A 208 21.04 -24.81 19.48
C ARG A 208 22.19 -25.32 20.41
N TRP A 209 23.40 -24.89 20.15
CA TRP A 209 24.58 -25.24 20.97
C TRP A 209 24.89 -24.16 21.96
N GLN A 210 25.22 -24.57 23.18
CA GLN A 210 25.60 -23.62 24.24
C GLN A 210 26.86 -22.83 23.80
N GLY A 211 26.79 -21.51 23.89
CA GLY A 211 27.87 -20.62 23.44
C GLY A 211 28.01 -20.49 21.91
N GLY A 212 27.18 -21.20 21.16
CA GLY A 212 27.15 -21.12 19.69
C GLY A 212 26.64 -19.79 19.17
N LYS A 213 26.91 -19.53 17.90
CA LYS A 213 26.50 -18.31 17.20
C LYS A 213 25.71 -18.66 15.95
N ILE A 214 24.85 -17.76 15.50
CA ILE A 214 24.20 -17.80 14.19
C ILE A 214 25.01 -16.91 13.26
N LEU A 215 25.45 -17.47 12.13
CA LEU A 215 26.09 -16.74 11.04
C LEU A 215 25.04 -16.35 10.00
N GLU A 216 24.94 -15.06 9.68
CA GLU A 216 24.14 -14.55 8.55
C GLU A 216 25.11 -14.04 7.47
N ALA A 217 25.08 -14.65 6.30
CA ALA A 217 25.89 -14.22 5.16
C ALA A 217 24.99 -14.02 3.95
N ASP A 218 25.21 -12.94 3.21
CA ASP A 218 24.46 -12.58 2.01
C ASP A 218 25.43 -12.07 0.93
N PHE A 219 25.14 -12.36 -0.33
CA PHE A 219 25.91 -11.83 -1.44
C PHE A 219 25.65 -10.34 -1.64
N ALA A 220 26.70 -9.56 -1.69
CA ALA A 220 26.57 -8.14 -2.00
C ALA A 220 26.20 -7.95 -3.48
N GLN A 221 25.01 -7.37 -3.75
CA GLN A 221 24.59 -6.96 -5.10
C GLN A 221 24.63 -8.11 -6.15
N LEU A 222 24.19 -9.32 -5.76
CA LEU A 222 24.32 -10.52 -6.61
C LEU A 222 23.77 -10.32 -8.02
N GLU A 223 22.56 -9.76 -8.13
CA GLU A 223 21.90 -9.56 -9.43
C GLU A 223 22.70 -8.64 -10.36
N PHE A 224 23.28 -7.56 -9.80
CA PHE A 224 24.13 -6.65 -10.58
C PHE A 224 25.42 -7.33 -11.04
N ARG A 225 26.04 -8.17 -10.19
CA ARG A 225 27.23 -8.95 -10.54
C ARG A 225 26.94 -9.94 -11.66
N VAL A 226 25.83 -10.66 -11.56
CA VAL A 226 25.40 -11.62 -12.60
C VAL A 226 25.12 -10.88 -13.92
N ALA A 227 24.42 -9.76 -13.89
CA ALA A 227 24.14 -8.97 -15.09
C ALA A 227 25.42 -8.42 -15.72
N ALA A 228 26.37 -7.91 -14.92
CA ALA A 228 27.65 -7.43 -15.40
C ALA A 228 28.45 -8.55 -16.09
N TYR A 229 28.46 -9.74 -15.49
CA TYR A 229 29.11 -10.91 -16.05
C TYR A 229 28.47 -11.40 -17.35
N LEU A 230 27.16 -11.57 -17.38
CA LEU A 230 26.43 -12.05 -18.56
C LEU A 230 26.45 -11.05 -19.72
N SER A 231 26.41 -9.77 -19.42
CA SER A 231 26.47 -8.70 -20.42
C SER A 231 27.91 -8.35 -20.87
N GLN A 232 28.91 -8.81 -20.13
CA GLN A 232 30.34 -8.43 -20.31
C GLN A 232 30.52 -6.91 -20.24
N ASP A 233 29.76 -6.21 -19.38
CA ASP A 233 29.84 -4.76 -19.22
C ASP A 233 31.11 -4.38 -18.45
N LYS A 234 32.05 -3.78 -19.15
CA LYS A 234 33.38 -3.44 -18.63
C LYS A 234 33.31 -2.46 -17.45
N THR A 235 32.43 -1.46 -17.55
CA THR A 235 32.26 -0.46 -16.49
C THR A 235 31.70 -1.08 -15.21
N ALA A 236 30.66 -1.90 -15.33
CA ALA A 236 30.08 -2.60 -14.20
C ALA A 236 31.09 -3.58 -13.56
N MET A 237 31.80 -4.35 -14.36
CA MET A 237 32.82 -5.28 -13.88
C MET A 237 33.96 -4.58 -13.13
N GLN A 238 34.45 -3.45 -13.66
CA GLN A 238 35.49 -2.64 -13.01
C GLN A 238 35.00 -2.05 -11.68
N GLU A 239 33.79 -1.51 -11.63
CA GLU A 239 33.22 -0.95 -10.41
C GLU A 239 32.99 -2.00 -9.34
N ILE A 240 32.56 -3.21 -9.72
CA ILE A 240 32.44 -4.35 -8.81
C ILE A 240 33.81 -4.73 -8.23
N ALA A 241 34.85 -4.77 -9.07
CA ALA A 241 36.21 -5.11 -8.67
C ALA A 241 36.83 -4.08 -7.69
N THR A 242 36.51 -2.79 -7.89
CA THR A 242 37.03 -1.69 -7.06
C THR A 242 36.19 -1.42 -5.82
N GLY A 243 35.05 -2.11 -5.62
CA GLY A 243 34.13 -1.87 -4.49
C GLY A 243 33.41 -0.52 -4.55
N PHE A 244 33.16 0.00 -5.76
CA PHE A 244 32.48 1.27 -5.97
C PHE A 244 31.11 1.33 -5.32
N ASP A 245 30.83 2.41 -4.56
CA ASP A 245 29.52 2.61 -3.91
C ASP A 245 28.48 3.17 -4.90
N VAL A 246 27.88 2.27 -5.65
CA VAL A 246 26.83 2.58 -6.65
C VAL A 246 25.61 3.27 -6.02
N HIS A 247 25.29 3.02 -4.74
CA HIS A 247 24.15 3.64 -4.08
C HIS A 247 24.41 5.11 -3.74
N SER A 248 25.62 5.44 -3.28
CA SER A 248 26.04 6.84 -3.08
C SER A 248 26.09 7.58 -4.38
N TYR A 249 26.58 6.96 -5.45
CA TYR A 249 26.58 7.52 -6.78
C TYR A 249 25.13 7.79 -7.29
N THR A 250 24.22 6.85 -7.09
CA THR A 250 22.80 7.04 -7.44
C THR A 250 22.18 8.22 -6.69
N ALA A 251 22.44 8.33 -5.38
CA ALA A 251 21.96 9.44 -4.58
C ALA A 251 22.48 10.78 -5.11
N LYS A 252 23.74 10.84 -5.49
CA LYS A 252 24.33 12.04 -6.09
C LYS A 252 23.65 12.42 -7.40
N VAL A 253 23.51 11.48 -8.34
CA VAL A 253 22.93 11.76 -9.66
C VAL A 253 21.47 12.26 -9.54
N ILE A 254 20.67 11.66 -8.65
CA ILE A 254 19.29 12.09 -8.43
C ILE A 254 19.25 13.48 -7.74
N SER A 255 20.15 13.72 -6.79
CA SER A 255 20.25 15.01 -6.10
C SER A 255 20.68 16.13 -7.03
N ASP A 256 21.68 15.89 -7.88
CA ASP A 256 22.17 16.85 -8.89
C ASP A 256 21.08 17.17 -9.94
N ALA A 257 20.14 16.25 -10.16
CA ALA A 257 18.98 16.46 -11.02
C ALA A 257 17.81 17.21 -10.32
N GLY A 258 18.04 17.76 -9.11
CA GLY A 258 17.11 18.64 -8.40
C GLY A 258 16.22 17.95 -7.36
N GLN A 259 16.45 16.67 -7.02
CA GLN A 259 15.72 15.95 -5.97
C GLN A 259 16.67 15.47 -4.88
N PRO A 260 16.80 16.16 -3.75
CA PRO A 260 17.67 15.75 -2.65
C PRO A 260 17.37 14.32 -2.22
N THR A 261 18.37 13.45 -2.34
CA THR A 261 18.19 12.01 -2.14
C THR A 261 19.33 11.46 -1.29
N THR A 262 18.97 10.74 -0.22
CA THR A 262 19.96 10.06 0.62
C THR A 262 20.36 8.70 0.04
N ARG A 263 21.55 8.19 0.43
CA ARG A 263 21.99 6.84 0.04
C ARG A 263 20.96 5.75 0.35
N GLN A 264 20.24 5.87 1.46
CA GLN A 264 19.22 4.89 1.86
C GLN A 264 18.00 4.91 0.92
N VAL A 265 17.56 6.09 0.50
CA VAL A 265 16.47 6.25 -0.49
C VAL A 265 16.93 5.76 -1.85
N ALA A 266 18.15 6.09 -2.24
CA ALA A 266 18.74 5.70 -3.51
C ALA A 266 18.82 4.17 -3.73
N LYS A 267 18.93 3.38 -2.66
CA LYS A 267 18.91 1.90 -2.76
C LYS A 267 17.68 1.35 -3.51
N GLY A 268 16.53 2.00 -3.37
CA GLY A 268 15.30 1.62 -4.07
C GLY A 268 15.32 1.92 -5.59
N HIS A 269 16.23 2.81 -6.02
CA HIS A 269 16.33 3.24 -7.42
C HIS A 269 17.53 2.65 -8.14
N THR A 270 18.62 2.34 -7.43
CA THR A 270 19.92 1.99 -8.00
C THR A 270 19.83 0.89 -9.06
N PHE A 271 19.13 -0.20 -8.76
CA PHE A 271 19.02 -1.34 -9.67
C PHE A 271 17.64 -1.47 -10.34
N ALA A 272 16.76 -0.49 -10.18
CA ALA A 272 15.47 -0.53 -10.85
C ALA A 272 15.58 -0.61 -12.40
N PRO A 273 16.53 0.09 -13.08
CA PRO A 273 16.75 -0.08 -14.51
C PRO A 273 17.21 -1.50 -14.89
N LEU A 274 17.95 -2.18 -14.02
CA LEU A 274 18.37 -3.58 -14.25
C LEU A 274 17.19 -4.53 -14.40
N PHE A 275 16.06 -4.19 -13.76
CA PHE A 275 14.80 -4.94 -13.85
C PHE A 275 13.80 -4.32 -14.85
N GLY A 276 14.28 -3.51 -15.80
CA GLY A 276 13.47 -2.95 -16.87
C GLY A 276 12.70 -1.66 -16.54
N ALA A 277 12.98 -1.03 -15.38
CA ALA A 277 12.36 0.26 -15.10
C ALA A 277 12.87 1.35 -16.04
N SER A 278 11.93 1.99 -16.76
CA SER A 278 12.22 3.05 -17.75
C SER A 278 12.15 4.47 -17.19
N GLY A 279 11.71 4.61 -15.94
CA GLY A 279 11.43 5.92 -15.33
C GLY A 279 10.00 6.43 -15.57
N PHE A 280 9.16 5.69 -16.29
CA PHE A 280 7.76 6.03 -16.47
C PHE A 280 7.02 6.09 -15.13
N GLY A 281 6.25 7.15 -14.89
CA GLY A 281 5.54 7.35 -13.61
C GLY A 281 6.44 7.76 -12.44
N ARG A 282 7.72 8.09 -12.69
CA ARG A 282 8.69 8.56 -11.69
C ARG A 282 8.91 10.08 -11.81
N SER A 283 9.59 10.66 -10.82
CA SER A 283 10.01 12.05 -10.89
C SER A 283 10.97 12.28 -12.08
N ARG A 284 11.09 13.53 -12.52
CA ARG A 284 12.03 13.90 -13.58
C ARG A 284 13.48 13.54 -13.23
N ALA A 285 13.86 13.72 -11.96
CA ALA A 285 15.19 13.40 -11.46
C ALA A 285 15.46 11.89 -11.47
N GLU A 286 14.52 11.08 -10.98
CA GLU A 286 14.61 9.62 -10.99
C GLU A 286 14.66 9.07 -12.43
N ALA A 287 13.80 9.59 -13.31
CA ALA A 287 13.80 9.20 -14.72
C ALA A 287 15.12 9.60 -15.44
N SER A 288 15.72 10.72 -15.04
CA SER A 288 17.06 11.12 -15.50
C SER A 288 18.12 10.12 -15.09
N TYR A 289 18.10 9.68 -13.81
CA TYR A 289 19.01 8.65 -13.34
C TYR A 289 18.86 7.33 -14.10
N TYR A 290 17.64 6.89 -14.43
CA TYR A 290 17.42 5.63 -15.15
C TYR A 290 17.99 5.70 -16.59
N ARG A 291 17.89 6.82 -17.26
CA ARG A 291 18.58 7.04 -18.55
C ARG A 291 20.10 7.00 -18.38
N HIS A 292 20.61 7.68 -17.36
CA HIS A 292 22.03 7.71 -17.04
C HIS A 292 22.60 6.32 -16.72
N PHE A 293 21.84 5.48 -16.00
CA PHE A 293 22.19 4.10 -15.73
C PHE A 293 22.41 3.31 -17.03
N ASN A 294 21.50 3.40 -17.98
CA ASN A 294 21.58 2.69 -19.25
C ASN A 294 22.73 3.22 -20.16
N GLN A 295 23.08 4.49 -20.02
CA GLN A 295 24.24 5.07 -20.70
C GLN A 295 25.56 4.62 -20.08
N LYS A 296 25.62 4.60 -18.75
CA LYS A 296 26.80 4.22 -18.00
C LYS A 296 27.12 2.73 -18.14
N TYR A 297 26.11 1.87 -18.07
CA TYR A 297 26.20 0.42 -18.21
C TYR A 297 25.64 -0.01 -19.58
N ASP A 298 26.28 0.47 -20.62
CA ASP A 298 25.85 0.27 -22.02
C ASP A 298 25.85 -1.22 -22.43
N GLY A 299 26.79 -2.03 -21.91
CA GLY A 299 26.81 -3.47 -22.10
C GLY A 299 25.54 -4.15 -21.56
N ILE A 300 25.10 -3.78 -20.34
CA ILE A 300 23.88 -4.29 -19.74
C ILE A 300 22.66 -3.86 -20.57
N ALA A 301 22.60 -2.59 -20.98
CA ALA A 301 21.50 -2.08 -21.78
C ALA A 301 21.37 -2.79 -23.13
N LYS A 302 22.48 -3.03 -23.83
CA LYS A 302 22.54 -3.80 -25.08
C LYS A 302 22.13 -5.25 -24.90
N TRP A 303 22.58 -5.87 -23.82
CA TRP A 303 22.22 -7.25 -23.47
C TRP A 303 20.72 -7.40 -23.21
N HIS A 304 20.10 -6.49 -22.45
CA HIS A 304 18.65 -6.46 -22.24
C HIS A 304 17.88 -6.33 -23.57
N LYS A 305 18.31 -5.41 -24.45
CA LYS A 305 17.68 -5.25 -25.76
C LYS A 305 17.80 -6.52 -26.63
N LYS A 306 18.95 -7.19 -26.59
CA LYS A 306 19.16 -8.47 -27.27
C LYS A 306 18.20 -9.53 -26.76
N LEU A 307 18.09 -9.71 -25.45
CA LEU A 307 17.17 -10.69 -24.82
C LEU A 307 15.71 -10.38 -25.15
N GLY A 308 15.31 -9.09 -25.11
CA GLY A 308 13.95 -8.67 -25.48
C GLY A 308 13.62 -9.01 -26.94
N ASN A 309 14.52 -8.74 -27.86
CA ASN A 309 14.34 -9.09 -29.28
C ASN A 309 14.29 -10.61 -29.50
N GLU A 310 15.09 -11.36 -28.74
CA GLU A 310 15.10 -12.81 -28.80
C GLU A 310 13.80 -13.41 -28.26
N ALA A 311 13.27 -12.88 -27.16
CA ALA A 311 11.98 -13.25 -26.61
C ALA A 311 10.82 -13.02 -27.60
N ILE A 312 10.82 -11.89 -28.30
CA ILE A 312 9.84 -11.58 -29.33
C ILE A 312 9.94 -12.57 -30.49
N ARG A 313 11.16 -12.87 -30.95
CA ARG A 313 11.40 -13.76 -32.08
C ARG A 313 11.08 -15.22 -31.79
N GLN A 314 11.45 -15.70 -30.58
CA GLN A 314 11.36 -17.13 -30.23
C GLN A 314 10.14 -17.47 -29.35
N GLY A 315 9.41 -16.46 -28.84
CA GLY A 315 8.33 -16.62 -27.89
C GLY A 315 8.77 -17.08 -26.49
N LYS A 316 10.07 -17.16 -26.24
CA LYS A 316 10.67 -17.59 -24.95
C LYS A 316 12.05 -17.00 -24.74
N ILE A 317 12.48 -16.94 -23.50
CA ILE A 317 13.86 -16.71 -23.08
C ILE A 317 14.32 -17.94 -22.32
N THR A 318 15.52 -18.44 -22.62
CA THR A 318 16.17 -19.52 -21.87
C THR A 318 17.10 -18.89 -20.84
N THR A 319 17.05 -19.32 -19.60
CA THR A 319 18.08 -18.99 -18.61
C THR A 319 19.39 -19.71 -18.97
N PRO A 320 20.53 -19.07 -18.74
CA PRO A 320 21.82 -19.68 -18.95
C PRO A 320 22.00 -20.98 -18.16
#